data_66be01341ebda4fc856a0a68cf2c8756
#
_entry.id   66be01341ebda4fc856a0a68cf2c8756
#
_cell.length_a   1.000
_cell.length_b   1.000
_cell.length_c   1.000
_cell.angle_alpha   90.00
_cell.angle_beta   90.00
_cell.angle_gamma   90.00
#
_symmetry.space_group_name_H-M   'P 1'
#
loop_
_entity.id
_entity.type
_entity.pdbx_description
1 polymer ?
#
loop_
_entity_poly.entity_id
_entity_poly.type
_entity_poly.pdbx_seq_one_letter_code
_entity_poly.pdbx_strand_id
1 'polypeptide(L)'
;MKLTDTHSHLYEPEFDADREEALARAAEAGVERLLLPAIDSASHERLFELCRRHPDRCIPMMGLHPTSVNDNPRWREELQRVEELLENPPAGIPPFCAVGEIGLDLYWSSDFRDEQIEAFRRQIDLALHYGLPIAVHTREAWPETLEIIRAYRGRGLRGVFHAFSDTLETYRELRTLGEFAFGIGGVVTFRKSRLAEVVREMEPGDLVLETDCPYLTPVPHRGERNESAYVRYVCEAVARILELDPAQVARMTSETAARIFGPGKPTMEKPATESPANREKTTETNPQRP
;
A
#
# COMPACT_ATOMS: atom_id res chain seq x y z
N MET A 1 23.23 8.10 0.31
CA MET A 1 21.86 8.44 -0.10
C MET A 1 20.97 7.47 0.65
N LYS A 2 19.91 7.94 1.32
CA LYS A 2 18.96 7.08 2.07
C LYS A 2 17.69 6.98 1.27
N LEU A 3 17.30 5.75 0.90
CA LEU A 3 16.15 5.45 0.06
C LEU A 3 15.14 4.58 0.81
N THR A 4 13.88 4.72 0.48
CA THR A 4 12.82 3.80 0.83
C THR A 4 12.24 3.24 -0.47
N ASP A 5 12.16 1.92 -0.58
CA ASP A 5 11.40 1.23 -1.61
C ASP A 5 9.98 1.00 -1.06
N THR A 6 9.01 1.77 -1.52
CA THR A 6 7.66 1.75 -0.95
C THR A 6 6.78 0.63 -1.46
N HIS A 7 7.25 -0.17 -2.42
CA HIS A 7 6.51 -1.29 -2.97
C HIS A 7 7.45 -2.35 -3.55
N SER A 8 7.62 -3.47 -2.85
CA SER A 8 8.53 -4.55 -3.22
C SER A 8 7.96 -5.91 -2.85
N HIS A 9 8.00 -6.86 -3.78
CA HIS A 9 7.63 -8.25 -3.52
C HIS A 9 8.88 -9.15 -3.39
N LEU A 10 9.89 -8.67 -2.64
CA LEU A 10 11.15 -9.40 -2.43
C LEU A 10 10.95 -10.79 -1.77
N TYR A 11 9.78 -11.06 -1.19
CA TYR A 11 9.39 -12.36 -0.64
C TYR A 11 8.97 -13.38 -1.70
N GLU A 12 8.72 -12.97 -2.95
CA GLU A 12 8.24 -13.84 -4.03
C GLU A 12 9.26 -14.93 -4.42
N PRO A 13 8.77 -16.07 -5.02
CA PRO A 13 9.61 -17.23 -5.39
C PRO A 13 10.78 -16.90 -6.29
N GLU A 14 10.67 -15.85 -7.11
CA GLU A 14 11.73 -15.40 -8.01
C GLU A 14 13.02 -15.03 -7.28
N PHE A 15 12.93 -14.78 -5.98
CA PHE A 15 14.07 -14.47 -5.12
C PHE A 15 14.54 -15.64 -4.25
N ASP A 16 13.94 -16.83 -4.36
CA ASP A 16 14.28 -17.95 -3.47
C ASP A 16 15.78 -18.33 -3.53
N ALA A 17 16.41 -18.16 -4.69
CA ALA A 17 17.82 -18.52 -4.88
C ALA A 17 18.81 -17.50 -4.28
N ASP A 18 18.43 -16.20 -4.17
CA ASP A 18 19.36 -15.12 -3.80
C ASP A 18 18.71 -13.96 -3.04
N ARG A 19 17.66 -14.24 -2.25
CA ARG A 19 16.88 -13.21 -1.51
C ARG A 19 17.75 -12.40 -0.56
N GLU A 20 18.63 -13.06 0.18
CA GLU A 20 19.52 -12.39 1.13
C GLU A 20 20.56 -11.52 0.41
N GLU A 21 21.08 -11.99 -0.70
CA GLU A 21 22.00 -11.23 -1.54
C GLU A 21 21.30 -10.02 -2.18
N ALA A 22 20.04 -10.17 -2.64
CA ALA A 22 19.24 -9.06 -3.15
C ALA A 22 18.98 -8.01 -2.06
N LEU A 23 18.69 -8.44 -0.82
CA LEU A 23 18.54 -7.55 0.31
C LEU A 23 19.87 -6.85 0.66
N ALA A 24 21.01 -7.54 0.57
CA ALA A 24 22.33 -6.95 0.76
C ALA A 24 22.63 -5.89 -0.32
N ARG A 25 22.37 -6.19 -1.60
CA ARG A 25 22.53 -5.22 -2.71
C ARG A 25 21.64 -3.99 -2.51
N ALA A 26 20.41 -4.17 -2.02
CA ALA A 26 19.53 -3.06 -1.67
C ALA A 26 20.15 -2.16 -0.59
N ALA A 27 20.77 -2.77 0.45
CA ALA A 27 21.48 -2.01 1.49
C ALA A 27 22.66 -1.22 0.93
N GLU A 28 23.49 -1.85 0.10
CA GLU A 28 24.62 -1.20 -0.58
C GLU A 28 24.18 -0.06 -1.47
N ALA A 29 23.01 -0.17 -2.12
CA ALA A 29 22.41 0.91 -2.89
C ALA A 29 21.83 2.04 -2.04
N GLY A 30 21.79 1.89 -0.71
CA GLY A 30 21.30 2.89 0.24
C GLY A 30 19.81 2.76 0.55
N VAL A 31 19.18 1.62 0.24
CA VAL A 31 17.78 1.33 0.60
C VAL A 31 17.72 0.91 2.07
N GLU A 32 17.19 1.79 2.91
CA GLU A 32 17.07 1.55 4.35
C GLU A 32 15.79 0.78 4.71
N ARG A 33 14.70 0.96 3.96
CA ARG A 33 13.40 0.32 4.20
C ARG A 33 12.79 -0.18 2.91
N LEU A 34 12.18 -1.35 3.02
CA LEU A 34 11.34 -1.99 1.99
C LEU A 34 9.94 -2.15 2.58
N LEU A 35 8.93 -1.61 1.92
CA LEU A 35 7.55 -1.83 2.28
C LEU A 35 7.01 -2.96 1.39
N LEU A 36 6.49 -3.99 2.03
CA LEU A 36 6.16 -5.27 1.40
C LEU A 36 4.65 -5.49 1.42
N PRO A 37 3.92 -5.20 0.33
CA PRO A 37 2.49 -5.45 0.27
C PRO A 37 2.19 -6.93 0.14
N ALA A 38 1.09 -7.40 0.76
CA ALA A 38 0.59 -8.75 0.59
C ALA A 38 -0.18 -8.88 -0.74
N ILE A 39 -0.19 -10.08 -1.30
CA ILE A 39 -0.96 -10.44 -2.51
C ILE A 39 -2.20 -11.25 -2.10
N ASP A 40 -1.99 -12.41 -1.48
CA ASP A 40 -3.03 -13.35 -1.01
C ASP A 40 -2.45 -14.30 0.04
N SER A 41 -3.28 -15.22 0.54
CA SER A 41 -2.88 -16.14 1.61
C SER A 41 -1.73 -17.09 1.23
N ALA A 42 -1.54 -17.36 -0.08
CA ALA A 42 -0.45 -18.21 -0.54
C ALA A 42 0.93 -17.53 -0.37
N SER A 43 0.96 -16.21 -0.36
CA SER A 43 2.18 -15.40 -0.21
C SER A 43 2.50 -15.03 1.24
N HIS A 44 1.53 -15.11 2.16
CA HIS A 44 1.64 -14.56 3.52
C HIS A 44 2.83 -15.12 4.32
N GLU A 45 3.06 -16.45 4.31
CA GLU A 45 4.13 -17.03 5.15
C GLU A 45 5.52 -16.56 4.68
N ARG A 46 5.76 -16.45 3.36
CA ARG A 46 7.00 -15.92 2.79
C ARG A 46 7.22 -14.46 3.18
N LEU A 47 6.16 -13.66 3.11
CA LEU A 47 6.16 -12.26 3.54
C LEU A 47 6.51 -12.13 5.03
N PHE A 48 5.83 -12.90 5.88
CA PHE A 48 6.06 -12.85 7.33
C PHE A 48 7.42 -13.38 7.74
N GLU A 49 7.92 -14.43 7.08
CA GLU A 49 9.26 -14.95 7.33
C GLU A 49 10.33 -13.89 7.04
N LEU A 50 10.24 -13.22 5.89
CA LEU A 50 11.17 -12.15 5.53
C LEU A 50 11.12 -10.99 6.54
N CYS A 51 9.93 -10.59 6.97
CA CYS A 51 9.76 -9.53 7.96
C CYS A 51 10.28 -9.93 9.35
N ARG A 52 10.11 -11.19 9.77
CA ARG A 52 10.68 -11.69 11.06
C ARG A 52 12.20 -11.68 11.04
N ARG A 53 12.80 -12.03 9.91
CA ARG A 53 14.28 -12.06 9.76
C ARG A 53 14.89 -10.67 9.67
N HIS A 54 14.18 -9.70 9.13
CA HIS A 54 14.66 -8.34 8.88
C HIS A 54 13.68 -7.26 9.38
N PRO A 55 13.29 -7.26 10.67
CA PRO A 55 12.18 -6.43 11.18
C PRO A 55 12.45 -4.91 11.11
N ASP A 56 13.71 -4.50 11.08
CA ASP A 56 14.10 -3.09 11.00
C ASP A 56 14.03 -2.54 9.55
N ARG A 57 13.97 -3.43 8.56
CA ARG A 57 14.06 -3.06 7.14
C ARG A 57 12.84 -3.47 6.31
N CYS A 58 12.27 -4.63 6.58
CA CYS A 58 11.17 -5.23 5.84
C CYS A 58 9.86 -5.03 6.62
N ILE A 59 9.02 -4.10 6.15
CA ILE A 59 7.80 -3.69 6.84
C ILE A 59 6.60 -4.18 6.03
N PRO A 60 5.74 -5.05 6.59
CA PRO A 60 4.64 -5.63 5.84
C PRO A 60 3.46 -4.67 5.70
N MET A 61 2.69 -4.85 4.62
CA MET A 61 1.31 -4.41 4.47
C MET A 61 0.41 -5.64 4.41
N MET A 62 -0.88 -5.47 4.69
CA MET A 62 -1.84 -6.56 4.64
C MET A 62 -3.01 -6.21 3.72
N GLY A 63 -3.26 -7.05 2.72
CA GLY A 63 -4.32 -6.84 1.75
C GLY A 63 -4.55 -8.04 0.84
N LEU A 64 -5.62 -7.99 0.06
CA LEU A 64 -5.94 -8.91 -1.02
C LEU A 64 -5.83 -8.18 -2.34
N HIS A 65 -4.88 -8.58 -3.16
CA HIS A 65 -4.63 -8.01 -4.48
C HIS A 65 -5.84 -8.27 -5.43
N PRO A 66 -6.22 -7.31 -6.29
CA PRO A 66 -7.38 -7.48 -7.16
C PRO A 66 -7.31 -8.70 -8.09
N THR A 67 -6.13 -9.07 -8.59
CA THR A 67 -6.01 -10.26 -9.43
C THR A 67 -6.26 -11.58 -8.68
N SER A 68 -6.10 -11.61 -7.36
CA SER A 68 -6.42 -12.77 -6.52
C SER A 68 -7.93 -12.90 -6.24
N VAL A 69 -8.73 -11.93 -6.67
CA VAL A 69 -10.20 -12.00 -6.71
C VAL A 69 -10.68 -12.71 -7.97
N ASN A 70 -9.95 -12.55 -9.09
CA ASN A 70 -10.32 -13.10 -10.39
C ASN A 70 -10.37 -14.63 -10.35
N ASP A 71 -11.47 -15.21 -10.86
CA ASP A 71 -11.68 -16.67 -10.95
C ASP A 71 -11.44 -17.42 -9.62
N ASN A 72 -11.59 -16.74 -8.50
CA ASN A 72 -11.41 -17.30 -7.17
C ASN A 72 -12.75 -17.34 -6.41
N PRO A 73 -13.44 -18.50 -6.36
CA PRO A 73 -14.71 -18.59 -5.67
C PRO A 73 -14.62 -18.38 -4.15
N ARG A 74 -13.39 -18.39 -3.59
CA ARG A 74 -13.12 -18.18 -2.16
C ARG A 74 -12.51 -16.83 -1.85
N TRP A 75 -12.58 -15.84 -2.74
CA TRP A 75 -11.98 -14.54 -2.49
C TRP A 75 -12.53 -13.84 -1.24
N ARG A 76 -13.77 -14.13 -0.83
CA ARG A 76 -14.32 -13.61 0.43
C ARG A 76 -13.69 -14.24 1.66
N GLU A 77 -13.25 -15.51 1.59
CA GLU A 77 -12.46 -16.16 2.65
C GLU A 77 -11.05 -15.55 2.75
N GLU A 78 -10.44 -15.25 1.59
CA GLU A 78 -9.17 -14.50 1.55
C GLU A 78 -9.31 -13.11 2.22
N LEU A 79 -10.38 -12.41 1.90
CA LEU A 79 -10.66 -11.09 2.48
C LEU A 79 -10.94 -11.18 4.00
N GLN A 80 -11.66 -12.21 4.45
CA GLN A 80 -11.82 -12.49 5.88
C GLN A 80 -10.46 -12.76 6.54
N ARG A 81 -9.56 -13.47 5.86
CA ARG A 81 -8.21 -13.72 6.37
C ARG A 81 -7.40 -12.43 6.52
N VAL A 82 -7.53 -11.49 5.60
CA VAL A 82 -6.95 -10.15 5.73
C VAL A 82 -7.45 -9.45 7.00
N GLU A 83 -8.76 -9.48 7.24
CA GLU A 83 -9.39 -8.87 8.43
C GLU A 83 -8.87 -9.51 9.73
N GLU A 84 -8.81 -10.85 9.80
CA GLU A 84 -8.27 -11.59 10.94
C GLU A 84 -6.81 -11.23 11.24
N LEU A 85 -5.98 -11.08 10.20
CA LEU A 85 -4.56 -10.73 10.34
C LEU A 85 -4.36 -9.27 10.75
N LEU A 86 -5.19 -8.35 10.30
CA LEU A 86 -5.17 -6.96 10.74
C LEU A 86 -5.58 -6.83 12.22
N GLU A 87 -6.53 -7.63 12.66
CA GLU A 87 -6.98 -7.66 14.07
C GLU A 87 -5.95 -8.35 14.98
N ASN A 88 -5.38 -9.46 14.50
CA ASN A 88 -4.44 -10.31 15.25
C ASN A 88 -3.14 -10.55 14.44
N PRO A 89 -2.25 -9.57 14.37
CA PRO A 89 -1.01 -9.69 13.60
C PRO A 89 -0.14 -10.86 14.09
N PRO A 90 0.55 -11.58 13.19
CA PRO A 90 1.47 -12.65 13.57
C PRO A 90 2.58 -12.14 14.47
N ALA A 91 2.98 -12.97 15.45
CA ALA A 91 4.06 -12.62 16.36
C ALA A 91 5.42 -12.48 15.64
N GLY A 92 6.24 -11.56 16.10
CA GLY A 92 7.61 -11.37 15.64
C GLY A 92 7.79 -10.61 14.32
N ILE A 93 6.71 -10.10 13.72
CA ILE A 93 6.78 -9.18 12.58
C ILE A 93 6.61 -7.72 13.05
N PRO A 94 7.11 -6.73 12.29
CA PRO A 94 6.74 -5.34 12.50
C PRO A 94 5.22 -5.15 12.33
N PRO A 95 4.63 -4.10 12.94
CA PRO A 95 3.25 -3.73 12.67
C PRO A 95 3.01 -3.49 11.17
N PHE A 96 1.82 -3.86 10.69
CA PHE A 96 1.43 -3.52 9.32
C PHE A 96 1.43 -2.00 9.13
N CYS A 97 2.10 -1.52 8.09
CA CYS A 97 2.21 -0.09 7.81
C CYS A 97 1.08 0.44 6.91
N ALA A 98 0.32 -0.44 6.26
CA ALA A 98 -0.79 -0.09 5.37
C ALA A 98 -1.75 -1.27 5.18
N VAL A 99 -2.94 -0.99 4.65
CA VAL A 99 -3.76 -2.00 3.98
C VAL A 99 -3.36 -1.99 2.50
N GLY A 100 -2.75 -3.08 2.06
CA GLY A 100 -2.20 -3.19 0.71
C GLY A 100 -1.56 -4.56 0.42
N GLU A 101 -1.53 -4.94 -0.83
CA GLU A 101 -1.94 -4.21 -2.01
C GLU A 101 -3.44 -4.43 -2.27
N ILE A 102 -4.18 -3.36 -2.55
CA ILE A 102 -5.61 -3.40 -2.79
C ILE A 102 -5.96 -2.55 -4.03
N GLY A 103 -7.12 -2.73 -4.62
CA GLY A 103 -7.51 -1.88 -5.75
C GLY A 103 -8.23 -2.63 -6.85
N LEU A 104 -7.98 -2.22 -8.11
CA LEU A 104 -8.64 -2.77 -9.30
C LEU A 104 -7.62 -3.09 -10.39
N ASP A 105 -7.76 -4.27 -11.00
CA ASP A 105 -7.03 -4.68 -12.21
C ASP A 105 -8.02 -5.27 -13.23
N LEU A 106 -8.37 -4.49 -14.24
CA LEU A 106 -9.29 -4.90 -15.30
C LEU A 106 -8.54 -5.29 -16.60
N TYR A 107 -7.21 -5.31 -16.55
CA TYR A 107 -6.39 -5.69 -17.70
C TYR A 107 -6.51 -7.19 -18.04
N TRP A 108 -6.50 -8.06 -17.02
CA TRP A 108 -6.56 -9.51 -17.22
C TRP A 108 -7.98 -10.00 -17.48
N SER A 109 -8.98 -9.44 -16.79
CA SER A 109 -10.39 -9.72 -16.99
C SER A 109 -11.24 -8.61 -16.40
N SER A 110 -12.30 -8.22 -17.11
CA SER A 110 -13.36 -7.36 -16.59
C SER A 110 -14.55 -8.14 -16.00
N ASP A 111 -14.54 -9.48 -16.09
CA ASP A 111 -15.67 -10.34 -15.66
C ASP A 111 -15.87 -10.32 -14.15
N PHE A 112 -14.80 -10.03 -13.40
CA PHE A 112 -14.80 -9.98 -11.92
C PHE A 112 -14.75 -8.54 -11.38
N ARG A 113 -15.14 -7.56 -12.21
CA ARG A 113 -15.10 -6.13 -11.87
C ARG A 113 -15.88 -5.81 -10.59
N ASP A 114 -17.08 -6.35 -10.46
CA ASP A 114 -17.96 -6.04 -9.32
C ASP A 114 -17.43 -6.69 -8.02
N GLU A 115 -16.85 -7.88 -8.09
CA GLU A 115 -16.18 -8.55 -6.98
C GLU A 115 -14.92 -7.79 -6.54
N GLN A 116 -14.11 -7.32 -7.48
CA GLN A 116 -12.96 -6.48 -7.17
C GLN A 116 -13.40 -5.16 -6.50
N ILE A 117 -14.47 -4.53 -6.98
CA ILE A 117 -15.02 -3.30 -6.38
C ILE A 117 -15.51 -3.57 -4.94
N GLU A 118 -16.22 -4.69 -4.71
CA GLU A 118 -16.64 -5.11 -3.35
C GLU A 118 -15.43 -5.29 -2.42
N ALA A 119 -14.42 -6.04 -2.88
CA ALA A 119 -13.19 -6.29 -2.13
C ALA A 119 -12.42 -4.99 -1.84
N PHE A 120 -12.29 -4.11 -2.82
CA PHE A 120 -11.60 -2.84 -2.66
C PHE A 120 -12.29 -1.94 -1.63
N ARG A 121 -13.61 -1.75 -1.71
CA ARG A 121 -14.39 -0.96 -0.74
C ARG A 121 -14.26 -1.52 0.67
N ARG A 122 -14.37 -2.86 0.83
CA ARG A 122 -14.22 -3.49 2.14
C ARG A 122 -12.84 -3.22 2.75
N GLN A 123 -11.79 -3.29 1.96
CA GLN A 123 -10.43 -3.04 2.42
C GLN A 123 -10.14 -1.57 2.71
N ILE A 124 -10.77 -0.63 1.99
CA ILE A 124 -10.74 0.80 2.36
C ILE A 124 -11.40 1.00 3.73
N ASP A 125 -12.55 0.37 3.97
CA ASP A 125 -13.23 0.47 5.27
C ASP A 125 -12.40 -0.13 6.42
N LEU A 126 -11.66 -1.23 6.18
CA LEU A 126 -10.68 -1.78 7.12
C LEU A 126 -9.55 -0.79 7.39
N ALA A 127 -8.99 -0.17 6.34
CA ALA A 127 -7.93 0.83 6.48
C ALA A 127 -8.38 2.00 7.36
N LEU A 128 -9.59 2.52 7.14
CA LEU A 128 -10.18 3.58 7.95
C LEU A 128 -10.42 3.12 9.40
N HIS A 129 -10.89 1.88 9.59
CA HIS A 129 -11.15 1.31 10.92
C HIS A 129 -9.87 1.21 11.76
N TYR A 130 -8.77 0.75 11.15
CA TYR A 130 -7.48 0.59 11.84
C TYR A 130 -6.61 1.86 11.79
N GLY A 131 -7.05 2.93 11.12
CA GLY A 131 -6.28 4.17 10.95
C GLY A 131 -5.02 3.98 10.09
N LEU A 132 -5.01 2.98 9.22
CA LEU A 132 -3.90 2.67 8.32
C LEU A 132 -4.08 3.39 6.97
N PRO A 133 -2.98 3.74 6.28
CA PRO A 133 -3.04 4.15 4.88
C PRO A 133 -3.37 2.97 3.98
N ILE A 134 -3.70 3.26 2.71
CA ILE A 134 -3.88 2.25 1.67
C ILE A 134 -2.73 2.29 0.66
N ALA A 135 -2.34 1.12 0.13
CA ALA A 135 -1.48 0.99 -1.04
C ALA A 135 -2.33 0.47 -2.20
N VAL A 136 -2.57 1.33 -3.20
CA VAL A 136 -3.59 1.10 -4.23
C VAL A 136 -2.95 0.70 -5.54
N HIS A 137 -3.35 -0.46 -6.03
CA HIS A 137 -3.14 -0.93 -7.39
C HIS A 137 -4.25 -0.44 -8.32
N THR A 138 -3.88 0.10 -9.47
CA THR A 138 -4.86 0.47 -10.50
C THR A 138 -4.32 0.18 -11.89
N ARG A 139 -4.95 -0.75 -12.60
CA ARG A 139 -4.58 -1.10 -13.96
C ARG A 139 -5.81 -1.24 -14.84
N GLU A 140 -5.89 -0.42 -15.92
CA GLU A 140 -7.07 -0.34 -16.84
C GLU A 140 -8.40 -0.10 -16.09
N ALA A 141 -8.37 0.62 -14.94
CA ALA A 141 -9.51 0.79 -14.03
C ALA A 141 -9.57 2.18 -13.36
N TRP A 142 -8.96 3.20 -13.96
CA TRP A 142 -8.93 4.54 -13.37
C TRP A 142 -10.31 5.17 -13.16
N PRO A 143 -11.28 5.04 -14.12
CA PRO A 143 -12.62 5.59 -13.91
C PRO A 143 -13.30 5.04 -12.66
N GLU A 144 -13.25 3.72 -12.48
CA GLU A 144 -13.84 3.02 -11.32
C GLU A 144 -13.11 3.36 -10.02
N THR A 145 -11.77 3.38 -10.06
CA THR A 145 -10.94 3.76 -8.91
C THR A 145 -11.28 5.17 -8.44
N LEU A 146 -11.36 6.15 -9.36
CA LEU A 146 -11.74 7.53 -9.02
C LEU A 146 -13.15 7.61 -8.44
N GLU A 147 -14.13 6.88 -9.01
CA GLU A 147 -15.50 6.83 -8.49
C GLU A 147 -15.51 6.32 -7.03
N ILE A 148 -14.77 5.25 -6.75
CA ILE A 148 -14.67 4.70 -5.40
C ILE A 148 -14.01 5.70 -4.46
N ILE A 149 -12.85 6.25 -4.80
CA ILE A 149 -12.11 7.18 -3.93
C ILE A 149 -12.92 8.46 -3.65
N ARG A 150 -13.66 8.98 -4.64
CA ARG A 150 -14.59 10.12 -4.44
C ARG A 150 -15.62 9.84 -3.35
N ALA A 151 -16.15 8.62 -3.28
CA ALA A 151 -17.14 8.23 -2.27
C ALA A 151 -16.58 8.26 -0.84
N TYR A 152 -15.25 8.22 -0.67
CA TYR A 152 -14.57 8.32 0.62
C TYR A 152 -14.01 9.71 0.93
N ARG A 153 -14.28 10.71 0.08
CA ARG A 153 -13.82 12.08 0.31
C ARG A 153 -14.24 12.61 1.69
N GLY A 154 -13.31 13.21 2.41
CA GLY A 154 -13.56 13.79 3.74
C GLY A 154 -13.61 12.78 4.89
N ARG A 155 -13.39 11.48 4.63
CA ARG A 155 -13.34 10.43 5.66
C ARG A 155 -11.93 10.23 6.25
N GLY A 156 -10.96 11.05 5.87
CA GLY A 156 -9.57 10.93 6.35
C GLY A 156 -8.76 9.84 5.65
N LEU A 157 -9.19 9.41 4.45
CA LEU A 157 -8.46 8.43 3.67
C LEU A 157 -7.10 8.99 3.23
N ARG A 158 -6.05 8.19 3.41
CA ARG A 158 -4.67 8.50 3.01
C ARG A 158 -3.99 7.26 2.44
N GLY A 159 -2.96 7.44 1.63
CA GLY A 159 -2.25 6.30 1.07
C GLY A 159 -1.36 6.62 -0.12
N VAL A 160 -1.01 5.58 -0.86
CA VAL A 160 -0.20 5.66 -2.07
C VAL A 160 -0.92 4.98 -3.23
N PHE A 161 -1.00 5.65 -4.36
CA PHE A 161 -1.27 5.00 -5.64
C PHE A 161 0.06 4.48 -6.18
N HIS A 162 0.27 3.19 -6.03
CA HIS A 162 1.49 2.52 -6.47
C HIS A 162 1.54 2.44 -8.00
N ALA A 163 2.73 2.34 -8.57
CA ALA A 163 3.01 2.29 -10.02
C ALA A 163 2.20 3.33 -10.84
N PHE A 164 2.05 4.54 -10.26
CA PHE A 164 1.26 5.58 -10.90
C PHE A 164 1.79 5.88 -12.31
N SER A 165 0.91 5.74 -13.31
CA SER A 165 1.28 5.90 -14.71
C SER A 165 0.15 6.51 -15.56
N ASP A 166 -0.74 7.26 -14.91
CA ASP A 166 -1.87 7.92 -15.58
C ASP A 166 -1.61 9.41 -15.84
N THR A 167 -2.66 10.18 -16.08
CA THR A 167 -2.61 11.56 -16.54
C THR A 167 -2.37 12.56 -15.40
N LEU A 168 -1.98 13.77 -15.77
CA LEU A 168 -1.87 14.88 -14.84
C LEU A 168 -3.24 15.29 -14.24
N GLU A 169 -4.30 15.11 -15.00
CA GLU A 169 -5.68 15.36 -14.56
C GLU A 169 -6.05 14.42 -13.41
N THR A 170 -5.78 13.12 -13.56
CA THR A 170 -6.00 12.11 -12.52
C THR A 170 -5.20 12.41 -11.26
N TYR A 171 -3.92 12.75 -11.40
CA TYR A 171 -3.10 13.20 -10.28
C TYR A 171 -3.73 14.39 -9.54
N ARG A 172 -4.08 15.45 -10.28
CA ARG A 172 -4.67 16.67 -9.70
C ARG A 172 -5.97 16.40 -8.98
N GLU A 173 -6.80 15.53 -9.52
CA GLU A 173 -8.05 15.14 -8.90
C GLU A 173 -7.80 14.39 -7.58
N LEU A 174 -6.98 13.34 -7.60
CA LEU A 174 -6.70 12.52 -6.42
C LEU A 174 -6.15 13.35 -5.25
N ARG A 175 -5.33 14.35 -5.49
CA ARG A 175 -4.86 15.29 -4.47
C ARG A 175 -5.98 16.02 -3.73
N THR A 176 -7.15 16.17 -4.34
CA THR A 176 -8.31 16.85 -3.71
C THR A 176 -9.17 15.92 -2.88
N LEU A 177 -8.96 14.60 -3.00
CA LEU A 177 -9.83 13.58 -2.42
C LEU A 177 -9.33 13.04 -1.08
N GLY A 178 -8.02 13.15 -0.80
CA GLY A 178 -7.42 12.66 0.42
C GLY A 178 -5.94 13.05 0.54
N GLU A 179 -5.24 12.48 1.52
CA GLU A 179 -3.80 12.65 1.68
C GLU A 179 -3.07 11.54 0.91
N PHE A 180 -2.88 11.74 -0.39
CA PHE A 180 -2.28 10.73 -1.25
C PHE A 180 -0.88 11.11 -1.72
N ALA A 181 -0.02 10.09 -1.82
CA ALA A 181 1.24 10.15 -2.56
C ALA A 181 1.18 9.16 -3.75
N PHE A 182 2.18 9.28 -4.63
CA PHE A 182 2.20 8.60 -5.91
C PHE A 182 3.51 7.84 -6.06
N GLY A 183 3.41 6.51 -6.22
CA GLY A 183 4.54 5.62 -6.40
C GLY A 183 5.12 5.75 -7.79
N ILE A 184 6.37 6.18 -7.87
CA ILE A 184 7.11 6.29 -9.12
C ILE A 184 8.12 5.15 -9.18
N GLY A 185 7.87 4.23 -10.12
CA GLY A 185 8.67 3.04 -10.36
C GLY A 185 9.47 3.08 -11.65
N GLY A 186 9.99 1.93 -12.06
CA GLY A 186 10.87 1.77 -13.22
C GLY A 186 10.34 2.34 -14.54
N VAL A 187 9.01 2.42 -14.70
CA VAL A 187 8.33 2.96 -15.89
C VAL A 187 8.75 4.39 -16.22
N VAL A 188 9.15 5.20 -15.25
CA VAL A 188 9.63 6.57 -15.47
C VAL A 188 10.90 6.62 -16.32
N THR A 189 11.64 5.52 -16.38
CA THR A 189 12.87 5.39 -17.19
C THR A 189 12.61 4.94 -18.62
N PHE A 190 11.35 4.54 -18.95
CA PHE A 190 11.05 3.96 -20.26
C PHE A 190 10.88 5.02 -21.33
N ARG A 191 11.62 4.91 -22.42
CA ARG A 191 11.65 5.89 -23.50
C ARG A 191 10.28 6.23 -24.12
N LYS A 192 9.34 5.26 -24.10
CA LYS A 192 8.00 5.43 -24.67
C LYS A 192 6.96 5.85 -23.63
N SER A 193 7.32 5.92 -22.36
CA SER A 193 6.41 6.34 -21.30
C SER A 193 6.28 7.87 -21.30
N ARG A 194 5.07 8.35 -21.11
CA ARG A 194 4.79 9.78 -20.88
C ARG A 194 4.88 10.17 -19.42
N LEU A 195 5.16 9.22 -18.53
CA LEU A 195 5.21 9.45 -17.08
C LEU A 195 6.22 10.55 -16.70
N ALA A 196 7.35 10.65 -17.42
CA ALA A 196 8.33 11.72 -17.18
C ALA A 196 7.74 13.13 -17.39
N GLU A 197 6.80 13.29 -18.33
CA GLU A 197 6.10 14.56 -18.57
C GLU A 197 5.16 14.89 -17.40
N VAL A 198 4.46 13.87 -16.88
CA VAL A 198 3.56 14.01 -15.74
C VAL A 198 4.34 14.32 -14.46
N VAL A 199 5.41 13.56 -14.17
CA VAL A 199 6.25 13.76 -12.98
C VAL A 199 6.85 15.17 -12.92
N ARG A 200 7.18 15.78 -14.06
CA ARG A 200 7.68 17.17 -14.11
C ARG A 200 6.69 18.18 -13.54
N GLU A 201 5.40 17.91 -13.67
CA GLU A 201 4.32 18.79 -13.24
C GLU A 201 3.74 18.41 -11.86
N MET A 202 4.24 17.32 -11.26
CA MET A 202 3.81 16.89 -9.92
C MET A 202 4.56 17.65 -8.83
N GLU A 203 3.90 17.82 -7.69
CA GLU A 203 4.56 18.35 -6.49
C GLU A 203 5.57 17.33 -5.96
N PRO A 204 6.83 17.67 -5.79
CA PRO A 204 7.83 16.72 -5.32
C PRO A 204 7.53 16.07 -3.97
N GLY A 205 6.79 16.77 -3.09
CA GLY A 205 6.33 16.27 -1.79
C GLY A 205 5.19 15.25 -1.85
N ASP A 206 4.66 14.98 -3.05
CA ASP A 206 3.64 13.95 -3.26
C ASP A 206 4.24 12.66 -3.84
N LEU A 207 5.55 12.63 -4.13
CA LEU A 207 6.20 11.47 -4.73
C LEU A 207 6.75 10.52 -3.66
N VAL A 208 6.63 9.22 -3.93
CA VAL A 208 7.41 8.16 -3.30
C VAL A 208 8.09 7.33 -4.39
N LEU A 209 9.20 6.65 -4.04
CA LEU A 209 9.92 5.80 -4.98
C LEU A 209 9.70 4.34 -4.66
N GLU A 210 9.63 3.52 -5.70
CA GLU A 210 9.38 2.10 -5.59
C GLU A 210 10.03 1.31 -6.71
N THR A 211 10.06 0.00 -6.56
CA THR A 211 10.53 -0.90 -7.62
C THR A 211 9.43 -1.73 -8.23
N ASP A 212 8.47 -2.18 -7.44
CA ASP A 212 7.53 -3.24 -7.80
C ASP A 212 8.25 -4.54 -8.22
N CYS A 213 9.42 -4.78 -7.61
CA CYS A 213 10.20 -5.98 -7.96
C CYS A 213 9.48 -7.26 -7.55
N PRO A 214 9.55 -8.32 -8.39
CA PRO A 214 10.48 -8.56 -9.49
C PRO A 214 10.10 -7.94 -10.85
N TYR A 215 9.04 -7.12 -10.92
CA TYR A 215 8.47 -6.57 -12.15
C TYR A 215 9.04 -5.18 -12.49
N LEU A 216 8.66 -4.64 -13.66
CA LEU A 216 8.86 -3.23 -14.08
C LEU A 216 10.31 -2.73 -14.04
N THR A 217 11.29 -3.58 -14.32
CA THR A 217 12.72 -3.29 -14.23
C THR A 217 13.10 -1.99 -14.96
N PRO A 218 13.78 -1.04 -14.29
CA PRO A 218 14.19 0.22 -14.89
C PRO A 218 15.34 0.06 -15.91
N VAL A 219 15.53 1.07 -16.76
CA VAL A 219 16.78 1.21 -17.54
C VAL A 219 17.92 1.50 -16.57
N PRO A 220 19.15 0.87 -16.71
CA PRO A 220 19.59 0.10 -17.87
C PRO A 220 19.25 -1.41 -17.83
N HIS A 221 18.59 -1.91 -16.80
CA HIS A 221 18.40 -3.34 -16.54
C HIS A 221 17.14 -3.95 -17.18
N ARG A 222 16.58 -3.30 -18.19
CA ARG A 222 15.39 -3.81 -18.91
C ARG A 222 15.59 -5.25 -19.41
N GLY A 223 14.61 -6.13 -19.05
CA GLY A 223 14.65 -7.55 -19.42
C GLY A 223 15.32 -8.46 -18.38
N GLU A 224 15.92 -7.90 -17.35
CA GLU A 224 16.38 -8.61 -16.17
C GLU A 224 15.28 -8.65 -15.09
N ARG A 225 15.40 -9.53 -14.08
CA ARG A 225 14.58 -9.49 -12.89
C ARG A 225 14.84 -8.17 -12.14
N ASN A 226 13.79 -7.44 -11.80
CA ASN A 226 13.91 -6.25 -10.97
C ASN A 226 14.28 -6.60 -9.53
N GLU A 227 14.89 -5.67 -8.80
CA GLU A 227 15.21 -5.80 -7.38
C GLU A 227 15.21 -4.44 -6.69
N SER A 228 15.02 -4.42 -5.37
CA SER A 228 14.91 -3.17 -4.58
C SER A 228 16.14 -2.26 -4.69
N ALA A 229 17.33 -2.81 -4.99
CA ALA A 229 18.53 -2.01 -5.27
C ALA A 229 18.34 -1.04 -6.45
N TYR A 230 17.44 -1.38 -7.39
CA TYR A 230 17.22 -0.60 -8.60
C TYR A 230 16.35 0.64 -8.38
N VAL A 231 15.76 0.85 -7.19
CA VAL A 231 15.08 2.11 -6.85
C VAL A 231 16.02 3.32 -6.97
N ARG A 232 17.35 3.12 -6.86
CA ARG A 232 18.33 4.19 -7.11
C ARG A 232 18.28 4.73 -8.54
N TYR A 233 18.06 3.87 -9.54
CA TYR A 233 17.93 4.31 -10.94
C TYR A 233 16.64 5.11 -11.16
N VAL A 234 15.56 4.74 -10.44
CA VAL A 234 14.32 5.51 -10.42
C VAL A 234 14.57 6.88 -9.79
N CYS A 235 15.26 6.93 -8.64
CA CYS A 235 15.66 8.18 -7.98
C CYS A 235 16.47 9.10 -8.90
N GLU A 236 17.49 8.56 -9.57
CA GLU A 236 18.33 9.28 -10.52
C GLU A 236 17.53 9.78 -11.74
N ALA A 237 16.54 9.01 -12.20
CA ALA A 237 15.64 9.43 -13.29
C ALA A 237 14.72 10.58 -12.86
N VAL A 238 14.08 10.46 -11.70
CA VAL A 238 13.24 11.53 -11.14
C VAL A 238 14.05 12.80 -10.89
N ALA A 239 15.27 12.66 -10.38
CA ALA A 239 16.19 13.80 -10.16
C ALA A 239 16.48 14.56 -11.46
N ARG A 240 16.76 13.84 -12.56
CA ARG A 240 16.94 14.46 -13.88
C ARG A 240 15.68 15.16 -14.40
N ILE A 241 14.49 14.56 -14.18
CA ILE A 241 13.21 15.12 -14.62
C ILE A 241 12.88 16.41 -13.89
N LEU A 242 13.13 16.44 -12.58
CA LEU A 242 12.85 17.58 -11.70
C LEU A 242 13.99 18.60 -11.63
N GLU A 243 15.13 18.33 -12.30
CA GLU A 243 16.35 19.16 -12.25
C GLU A 243 16.88 19.36 -10.81
N LEU A 244 16.79 18.30 -10.00
CA LEU A 244 17.23 18.26 -8.61
C LEU A 244 18.44 17.33 -8.42
N ASP A 245 19.14 17.51 -7.28
CA ASP A 245 20.16 16.56 -6.86
C ASP A 245 19.52 15.22 -6.42
N PRO A 246 20.07 14.05 -6.80
CA PRO A 246 19.54 12.76 -6.39
C PRO A 246 19.40 12.58 -4.87
N ALA A 247 20.30 13.19 -4.08
CA ALA A 247 20.18 13.12 -2.62
C ALA A 247 19.02 13.98 -2.07
N GLN A 248 18.64 15.04 -2.77
CA GLN A 248 17.43 15.80 -2.45
C GLN A 248 16.18 14.97 -2.74
N VAL A 249 16.10 14.34 -3.91
CA VAL A 249 14.97 13.47 -4.28
C VAL A 249 14.83 12.31 -3.30
N ALA A 250 15.93 11.62 -2.98
CA ALA A 250 15.93 10.52 -2.01
C ALA A 250 15.39 10.96 -0.65
N ARG A 251 15.82 12.15 -0.16
CA ARG A 251 15.33 12.67 1.11
C ARG A 251 13.85 13.00 1.05
N MET A 252 13.41 13.78 0.07
CA MET A 252 12.02 14.24 -0.06
C MET A 252 11.05 13.06 -0.18
N THR A 253 11.37 12.07 -1.02
CA THR A 253 10.52 10.90 -1.24
C THR A 253 10.50 9.97 -0.02
N SER A 254 11.62 9.85 0.71
CA SER A 254 11.65 9.10 1.98
C SER A 254 10.89 9.82 3.11
N GLU A 255 10.92 11.16 3.15
CA GLU A 255 10.09 11.97 4.06
C GLU A 255 8.60 11.82 3.73
N THR A 256 8.23 11.81 2.45
CA THR A 256 6.86 11.52 1.99
C THR A 256 6.43 10.12 2.41
N ALA A 257 7.27 9.10 2.19
CA ALA A 257 6.99 7.73 2.62
C ALA A 257 6.80 7.66 4.15
N ALA A 258 7.65 8.31 4.93
CA ALA A 258 7.53 8.36 6.39
C ALA A 258 6.24 9.08 6.84
N ARG A 259 5.82 10.13 6.14
CA ARG A 259 4.57 10.86 6.41
C ARG A 259 3.33 9.99 6.14
N ILE A 260 3.31 9.27 5.02
CA ILE A 260 2.15 8.44 4.63
C ILE A 260 2.09 7.15 5.45
N PHE A 261 3.18 6.39 5.54
CA PHE A 261 3.24 5.07 6.15
C PHE A 261 3.67 5.09 7.63
N GLY A 262 4.06 6.24 8.15
CA GLY A 262 4.38 6.39 9.56
C GLY A 262 3.13 6.19 10.46
N PRO A 263 3.31 6.02 11.79
CA PRO A 263 2.20 5.86 12.70
C PRO A 263 1.24 7.05 12.52
N GLY A 264 -0.02 6.74 12.19
CA GLY A 264 -1.07 7.72 12.05
C GLY A 264 -1.17 8.59 13.32
N LYS A 265 -1.63 9.83 13.19
CA LYS A 265 -2.04 10.59 14.37
C LYS A 265 -3.07 9.74 15.11
N PRO A 266 -2.95 9.55 16.44
CA PRO A 266 -3.92 8.76 17.19
C PRO A 266 -5.33 9.30 16.86
N THR A 267 -6.16 8.48 16.25
CA THR A 267 -7.59 8.76 16.11
C THR A 267 -8.13 8.91 17.52
N MET A 268 -8.82 10.02 17.78
CA MET A 268 -9.45 10.33 19.06
C MET A 268 -10.15 9.09 19.61
N GLU A 269 -10.00 8.86 20.92
CA GLU A 269 -10.50 7.76 21.72
C GLU A 269 -11.83 7.17 21.23
N LYS A 270 -11.86 5.83 21.14
CA LYS A 270 -13.12 5.08 20.96
C LYS A 270 -14.13 5.58 22.00
N PRO A 271 -15.37 5.91 21.64
CA PRO A 271 -16.42 6.06 22.64
C PRO A 271 -16.48 4.74 23.41
N ALA A 272 -16.33 4.83 24.72
CA ALA A 272 -16.41 3.68 25.63
C ALA A 272 -17.71 2.92 25.31
N THR A 273 -17.56 1.64 24.96
CA THR A 273 -18.70 0.73 24.86
C THR A 273 -19.32 0.67 26.26
N GLU A 274 -20.51 1.24 26.44
CA GLU A 274 -21.30 1.06 27.64
C GLU A 274 -21.52 -0.44 27.86
N SER A 275 -20.93 -0.95 28.93
CA SER A 275 -21.15 -2.30 29.42
C SER A 275 -22.62 -2.46 29.82
N PRO A 276 -23.34 -3.51 29.35
CA PRO A 276 -24.71 -3.76 29.76
C PRO A 276 -24.74 -4.50 31.11
N ALA A 277 -24.41 -3.80 32.19
CA ALA A 277 -24.55 -4.35 33.54
C ALA A 277 -25.10 -3.22 34.47
N ASN A 278 -26.41 -3.09 34.51
CA ASN A 278 -27.22 -2.85 35.70
C ASN A 278 -28.67 -2.54 35.30
N ARG A 279 -29.41 -3.60 34.99
CA ARG A 279 -30.86 -3.58 35.20
C ARG A 279 -31.13 -4.48 36.40
N GLU A 280 -30.87 -3.98 37.58
CA GLU A 280 -31.44 -4.54 38.80
C GLU A 280 -32.85 -4.05 39.06
N LYS A 281 -33.68 -5.04 39.23
CA LYS A 281 -35.06 -5.12 39.61
C LYS A 281 -35.46 -4.11 40.69
N THR A 282 -36.36 -3.22 40.38
CA THR A 282 -37.26 -2.63 41.39
C THR A 282 -38.55 -3.45 41.41
N THR A 283 -38.67 -4.33 42.38
CA THR A 283 -39.94 -4.95 42.76
C THR A 283 -40.73 -3.95 43.57
N GLU A 284 -41.80 -3.47 43.01
CA GLU A 284 -42.86 -2.76 43.73
C GLU A 284 -43.59 -3.73 44.66
N THR A 285 -43.49 -3.49 45.96
CA THR A 285 -44.40 -4.08 46.95
C THR A 285 -45.53 -3.09 47.19
N ASN A 286 -46.74 -3.49 46.80
CA ASN A 286 -47.99 -2.82 47.08
C ASN A 286 -48.51 -3.20 48.50
N PRO A 287 -48.76 -2.27 49.43
CA PRO A 287 -49.49 -2.57 50.67
C PRO A 287 -50.98 -2.34 50.48
N GLN A 288 -51.73 -3.44 50.74
CA GLN A 288 -53.17 -3.38 50.92
C GLN A 288 -53.50 -2.71 52.26
N ARG A 289 -54.61 -2.07 52.22
CA ARG A 289 -55.46 -1.41 53.25
C ARG A 289 -56.13 -2.27 54.30
N PRO A 290 -56.82 -1.53 55.18
CA PRO A 290 -58.25 -1.74 55.26
C PRO A 290 -59.09 -0.67 54.62
#